data_5d01f74567e97b6fab844df8bc547350
#
_entry.id   5d01f74567e97b6fab844df8bc547350
#
_cell.length_a   1.000
_cell.length_b   1.000
_cell.length_c   1.000
_cell.angle_alpha   90.00
_cell.angle_beta   90.00
_cell.angle_gamma   90.00
#
_symmetry.space_group_name_H-M   'P 1'
#
loop_
_entity.id
_entity.type
_entity.pdbx_description
1 polymer ?
#
loop_
_entity_poly.entity_id
_entity_poly.type
_entity_poly.pdbx_seq_one_letter_code
_entity_poly.pdbx_strand_id
1 'polypeptide(L)'
;MKSTKMMIGLVVAMTLTAMPSYAAHPRFRRMVVVGDSILAGFGSGGFVTAGPVGQTYSAPAYVARRAGVSFPQPLMSKPGVPPPYLIDDVNGNGQLDPGEVRRTTDSIGSRARPIRVARNLAVPGEDVSSVFDEISPGVIARRLITGEQVDGGDVLKFLVLGVPPRADSVSQVTRAQDLDPTFLLVWLGNNDVLDMATRTNPDAATLDPTQFGNRFRRLLDALADTGAPMAVANLPDVTGIAALRHAGTEVTACKQSDGTQRPVAADDLLSVDMPRSELPVPPCTEVLGPNERTSIRATIISFNAEIAAAVAGTEQQRGVTIAQVDTFGLFDRLRQQGVDVDRNGTVDLATGYLGGIFSLDGIHPTRTGNALIANAFIDSIDQRFGETVPDVDIVRVAARDPLVNNRFRPAGEPPFGLIGDDDTNDLAGFFTDVTNRVSHGAQNLANETARAGKNRLGRLKRFFKNLF
;
A
#
# COMPACT_ATOMS: atom_id res chain seq x y z
N MET A 1 63.92 -44.86 18.44
CA MET A 1 62.52 -44.95 18.09
C MET A 1 61.99 -43.55 17.80
N LYS A 2 61.82 -43.18 16.49
CA LYS A 2 61.35 -41.88 16.08
C LYS A 2 59.87 -42.05 15.70
N SER A 3 58.96 -41.41 16.41
CA SER A 3 57.48 -41.42 16.10
C SER A 3 57.18 -40.34 15.07
N THR A 4 56.72 -40.77 13.88
CA THR A 4 56.26 -39.91 12.80
C THR A 4 54.80 -39.65 13.00
N LYS A 5 54.41 -38.40 13.35
CA LYS A 5 53.02 -37.95 13.39
C LYS A 5 52.57 -37.58 11.97
N MET A 6 51.64 -38.36 11.45
CA MET A 6 50.97 -38.10 10.17
C MET A 6 49.84 -37.08 10.39
N MET A 7 49.96 -35.86 9.85
CA MET A 7 48.93 -34.84 9.84
C MET A 7 48.03 -35.11 8.62
N ILE A 8 46.79 -35.53 8.86
CA ILE A 8 45.76 -35.63 7.84
C ILE A 8 45.12 -34.24 7.68
N GLY A 9 45.41 -33.54 6.59
CA GLY A 9 44.77 -32.28 6.24
C GLY A 9 43.41 -32.55 5.61
N LEU A 10 42.33 -32.14 6.28
CA LEU A 10 40.98 -32.18 5.75
C LEU A 10 40.80 -30.97 4.82
N VAL A 11 40.80 -31.19 3.50
CA VAL A 11 40.43 -30.17 2.51
C VAL A 11 38.91 -30.14 2.38
N VAL A 12 38.28 -29.14 3.01
CA VAL A 12 36.86 -28.85 2.79
C VAL A 12 36.74 -28.09 1.49
N ALA A 13 36.32 -28.76 0.42
CA ALA A 13 35.94 -28.14 -0.84
C ALA A 13 34.60 -27.41 -0.63
N MET A 14 34.65 -26.10 -0.44
CA MET A 14 33.43 -25.25 -0.55
C MET A 14 33.03 -25.23 -2.02
N THR A 15 32.01 -25.99 -2.38
CA THR A 15 31.29 -25.80 -3.63
C THR A 15 30.50 -24.50 -3.51
N LEU A 16 31.04 -23.42 -4.05
CA LEU A 16 30.25 -22.23 -4.36
C LEU A 16 29.22 -22.64 -5.43
N THR A 17 28.00 -22.95 -5.00
CA THR A 17 26.88 -22.99 -5.92
C THR A 17 26.68 -21.57 -6.44
N ALA A 18 27.14 -21.29 -7.67
CA ALA A 18 26.83 -20.07 -8.37
C ALA A 18 25.30 -19.93 -8.40
N MET A 19 24.76 -18.94 -7.69
CA MET A 19 23.36 -18.58 -7.89
C MET A 19 23.21 -18.20 -9.36
N PRO A 20 22.19 -18.70 -10.08
CA PRO A 20 21.97 -18.28 -11.44
C PRO A 20 21.80 -16.75 -11.44
N SER A 21 22.76 -16.05 -12.04
CA SER A 21 22.60 -14.64 -12.35
C SER A 21 21.61 -14.56 -13.49
N TYR A 22 20.34 -14.30 -13.21
CA TYR A 22 19.39 -13.96 -14.25
C TYR A 22 19.93 -12.73 -14.99
N ALA A 23 20.09 -12.85 -16.30
CA ALA A 23 20.43 -11.70 -17.12
C ALA A 23 19.31 -10.64 -16.93
N ALA A 24 19.71 -9.39 -16.67
CA ALA A 24 18.75 -8.31 -16.50
C ALA A 24 17.87 -8.19 -17.74
N HIS A 25 16.55 -8.21 -17.58
CA HIS A 25 15.61 -8.03 -18.67
C HIS A 25 15.67 -6.57 -19.18
N PRO A 26 16.10 -6.31 -20.42
CA PRO A 26 16.35 -4.95 -20.92
C PRO A 26 15.12 -4.06 -20.87
N ARG A 27 13.93 -4.64 -21.07
CA ARG A 27 12.62 -3.95 -21.01
C ARG A 27 12.40 -3.27 -19.67
N PHE A 28 12.82 -3.85 -18.55
CA PHE A 28 12.57 -3.33 -17.21
C PHE A 28 13.71 -2.44 -16.67
N ARG A 29 14.73 -2.12 -17.47
CA ARG A 29 15.91 -1.37 -17.00
C ARG A 29 15.56 -0.04 -16.31
N ARG A 30 14.55 0.65 -16.81
CA ARG A 30 13.96 1.86 -16.20
C ARG A 30 12.47 1.64 -15.94
N MET A 31 12.16 0.58 -15.18
CA MET A 31 10.80 0.33 -14.72
C MET A 31 10.38 1.45 -13.77
N VAL A 32 9.24 2.09 -14.05
CA VAL A 32 8.64 3.13 -13.23
C VAL A 32 7.24 2.68 -12.81
N VAL A 33 6.82 3.05 -11.62
CA VAL A 33 5.55 2.63 -11.02
C VAL A 33 4.71 3.87 -10.73
N VAL A 34 3.46 3.84 -11.16
CA VAL A 34 2.41 4.82 -10.86
C VAL A 34 1.28 4.06 -10.16
N GLY A 35 0.85 4.53 -9.00
CA GLY A 35 -0.13 3.79 -8.21
C GLY A 35 -0.39 4.42 -6.85
N ASP A 36 -1.10 3.65 -6.04
CA ASP A 36 -1.49 4.00 -4.69
C ASP A 36 -0.67 3.27 -3.60
N SER A 37 -1.24 3.15 -2.41
CA SER A 37 -0.62 2.52 -1.25
C SER A 37 -0.16 1.08 -1.49
N ILE A 38 -0.89 0.29 -2.30
CA ILE A 38 -0.56 -1.12 -2.54
C ILE A 38 0.78 -1.23 -3.28
N LEU A 39 0.94 -0.51 -4.41
CA LEU A 39 2.21 -0.52 -5.13
C LEU A 39 3.33 0.24 -4.41
N ALA A 40 2.98 1.20 -3.54
CA ALA A 40 3.96 1.89 -2.69
C ALA A 40 4.65 0.95 -1.69
N GLY A 41 3.97 -0.13 -1.30
CA GLY A 41 4.41 -1.04 -0.24
C GLY A 41 4.06 -0.51 1.15
N PHE A 42 2.94 0.22 1.25
CA PHE A 42 2.28 0.53 2.51
C PHE A 42 1.69 -0.75 3.09
N GLY A 43 1.61 -0.88 4.40
CA GLY A 43 1.00 -2.05 5.03
C GLY A 43 0.98 -1.96 6.54
N SER A 44 0.04 -2.63 7.17
CA SER A 44 -0.24 -2.52 8.60
C SER A 44 -0.40 -1.06 9.04
N GLY A 45 -1.11 -0.25 8.25
CA GLY A 45 -1.34 1.16 8.53
C GLY A 45 -0.06 2.03 8.50
N GLY A 46 1.06 1.56 7.92
CA GLY A 46 2.31 2.28 7.96
C GLY A 46 3.15 2.22 6.68
N PHE A 47 4.06 3.18 6.55
CA PHE A 47 4.94 3.33 5.39
C PHE A 47 6.40 3.32 5.83
N VAL A 48 7.09 2.20 5.63
CA VAL A 48 8.44 1.96 6.13
C VAL A 48 9.24 1.10 5.15
N THR A 49 10.56 1.24 5.15
CA THR A 49 11.47 0.46 4.29
C THR A 49 11.30 -1.03 4.48
N ALA A 50 11.33 -1.51 5.73
CA ALA A 50 11.24 -2.91 6.09
C ALA A 50 10.83 -3.07 7.57
N GLY A 51 10.00 -4.08 7.82
CA GLY A 51 9.45 -4.47 9.10
C GLY A 51 8.66 -5.78 8.91
N PRO A 52 7.59 -6.05 9.64
CA PRO A 52 6.64 -7.11 9.32
C PRO A 52 6.08 -6.96 7.89
N VAL A 53 5.88 -5.72 7.46
CA VAL A 53 5.55 -5.27 6.09
C VAL A 53 6.61 -4.27 5.60
N GLY A 54 6.43 -3.67 4.42
CA GLY A 54 7.22 -2.52 4.01
C GLY A 54 7.63 -2.53 2.53
N GLN A 55 8.16 -1.39 2.12
CA GLN A 55 8.45 -1.05 0.72
C GLN A 55 9.34 -2.06 -0.01
N THR A 56 10.29 -2.69 0.70
CA THR A 56 11.18 -3.70 0.10
C THR A 56 10.47 -5.01 -0.23
N TYR A 57 9.24 -5.19 0.25
CA TYR A 57 8.39 -6.36 -0.01
C TYR A 57 7.18 -6.02 -0.89
N SER A 58 7.10 -4.80 -1.45
CA SER A 58 6.04 -4.43 -2.38
C SER A 58 6.07 -5.28 -3.66
N ALA A 59 4.92 -5.43 -4.31
CA ALA A 59 4.81 -6.19 -5.56
C ALA A 59 5.80 -5.68 -6.63
N PRO A 60 5.96 -4.36 -6.88
CA PRO A 60 6.96 -3.87 -7.82
C PRO A 60 8.39 -4.21 -7.44
N ALA A 61 8.70 -4.23 -6.12
CA ALA A 61 10.03 -4.62 -5.66
C ALA A 61 10.31 -6.11 -5.91
N TYR A 62 9.29 -6.97 -5.84
CA TYR A 62 9.40 -8.38 -6.23
C TYR A 62 9.60 -8.51 -7.74
N VAL A 63 8.76 -7.87 -8.57
CA VAL A 63 8.89 -7.87 -10.04
C VAL A 63 10.30 -7.44 -10.46
N ALA A 64 10.79 -6.31 -9.94
CA ALA A 64 12.13 -5.80 -10.25
C ALA A 64 13.25 -6.79 -9.88
N ARG A 65 13.16 -7.43 -8.71
CA ARG A 65 14.13 -8.45 -8.29
C ARG A 65 14.11 -9.67 -9.20
N ARG A 66 12.93 -10.11 -9.61
CA ARG A 66 12.77 -11.27 -10.51
C ARG A 66 13.26 -10.95 -11.92
N ALA A 67 13.04 -9.72 -12.38
CA ALA A 67 13.57 -9.21 -13.65
C ALA A 67 15.08 -8.88 -13.59
N GLY A 68 15.74 -8.98 -12.44
CA GLY A 68 17.18 -8.72 -12.28
C GLY A 68 17.57 -7.24 -12.45
N VAL A 69 16.65 -6.30 -12.21
CA VAL A 69 16.89 -4.86 -12.44
C VAL A 69 16.98 -4.05 -11.15
N SER A 70 17.73 -2.94 -11.21
CA SER A 70 17.79 -1.97 -10.13
C SER A 70 16.47 -1.17 -10.07
N PHE A 71 15.87 -1.12 -8.89
CA PHE A 71 14.61 -0.43 -8.64
C PHE A 71 14.73 0.52 -7.44
N PRO A 72 15.13 1.77 -7.66
CA PRO A 72 15.18 2.78 -6.61
C PRO A 72 13.78 3.12 -6.09
N GLN A 73 13.60 3.01 -4.78
CA GLN A 73 12.35 3.35 -4.10
C GLN A 73 12.54 4.55 -3.16
N PRO A 74 11.48 5.29 -2.83
CA PRO A 74 11.49 6.37 -1.85
C PRO A 74 11.44 5.79 -0.43
N LEU A 75 12.48 5.07 -0.03
CA LEU A 75 12.50 4.32 1.22
C LEU A 75 12.33 5.20 2.44
N MET A 76 11.39 4.86 3.32
CA MET A 76 11.15 5.54 4.60
C MET A 76 11.95 4.85 5.70
N SER A 77 12.69 5.63 6.50
CA SER A 77 13.42 5.10 7.64
C SER A 77 12.49 4.63 8.75
N LYS A 78 12.97 3.77 9.64
CA LYS A 78 12.25 3.44 10.86
C LYS A 78 12.03 4.69 11.71
N PRO A 79 10.90 4.79 12.46
CA PRO A 79 9.88 3.75 12.61
C PRO A 79 8.88 3.66 11.45
N GLY A 80 8.82 4.62 10.52
CA GLY A 80 7.89 4.71 9.40
C GLY A 80 7.19 6.06 9.32
N VAL A 81 6.40 6.31 8.27
CA VAL A 81 5.63 7.54 8.05
C VAL A 81 4.24 7.18 7.49
N PRO A 82 3.24 6.90 8.35
CA PRO A 82 3.35 6.64 9.78
C PRO A 82 4.08 5.32 10.11
N PRO A 83 4.41 5.07 11.39
CA PRO A 83 4.84 3.76 11.85
C PRO A 83 3.76 2.70 11.61
N PRO A 84 4.09 1.47 11.21
CA PRO A 84 3.10 0.41 11.06
C PRO A 84 2.53 -0.03 12.41
N TYR A 85 1.32 -0.55 12.39
CA TYR A 85 0.74 -1.29 13.51
C TYR A 85 1.59 -2.52 13.84
N LEU A 86 1.63 -2.84 15.12
CA LEU A 86 2.18 -4.07 15.67
C LEU A 86 1.13 -4.72 16.57
N ILE A 87 1.24 -6.01 16.78
CA ILE A 87 0.50 -6.70 17.83
C ILE A 87 1.27 -6.48 19.13
N ASP A 88 0.60 -5.87 20.10
CA ASP A 88 1.11 -5.60 21.44
C ASP A 88 0.25 -6.35 22.46
N ASP A 89 0.62 -7.60 22.75
CA ASP A 89 -0.05 -8.48 23.73
C ASP A 89 0.15 -7.91 25.14
N VAL A 90 -0.66 -6.91 25.46
CA VAL A 90 -0.50 -6.09 26.68
C VAL A 90 -0.72 -6.90 27.94
N ASN A 91 -1.64 -7.87 27.90
CA ASN A 91 -1.99 -8.69 29.05
C ASN A 91 -1.22 -10.01 29.10
N GLY A 92 -0.44 -10.33 28.06
CA GLY A 92 0.42 -11.52 28.00
C GLY A 92 -0.35 -12.83 27.88
N ASN A 93 -1.62 -12.81 27.47
CA ASN A 93 -2.46 -14.01 27.38
C ASN A 93 -2.24 -14.84 26.11
N GLY A 94 -1.51 -14.31 25.13
CA GLY A 94 -1.22 -14.95 23.85
C GLY A 94 -2.41 -15.00 22.90
N GLN A 95 -3.47 -14.24 23.17
CA GLN A 95 -4.62 -14.04 22.30
C GLN A 95 -4.59 -12.62 21.71
N LEU A 96 -5.43 -12.38 20.73
CA LEU A 96 -5.56 -11.06 20.13
C LEU A 96 -6.82 -10.40 20.70
N ASP A 97 -6.61 -9.42 21.57
CA ASP A 97 -7.66 -8.70 22.26
C ASP A 97 -7.91 -7.30 21.66
N PRO A 98 -9.08 -6.69 21.91
CA PRO A 98 -9.36 -5.32 21.49
C PRO A 98 -8.28 -4.31 21.93
N GLY A 99 -7.87 -3.42 21.01
CA GLY A 99 -6.84 -2.40 21.26
C GLY A 99 -5.40 -2.91 21.23
N GLU A 100 -5.16 -4.19 20.93
CA GLU A 100 -3.81 -4.77 20.88
C GLU A 100 -3.12 -4.66 19.52
N VAL A 101 -3.83 -4.21 18.49
CA VAL A 101 -3.23 -3.80 17.21
C VAL A 101 -3.07 -2.29 17.23
N ARG A 102 -1.85 -1.81 17.40
CA ARG A 102 -1.60 -0.38 17.61
C ARG A 102 -0.21 0.06 17.16
N ARG A 103 -0.03 1.37 17.02
CA ARG A 103 1.30 1.97 16.91
C ARG A 103 1.95 2.02 18.28
N THR A 104 3.21 1.61 18.35
CA THR A 104 3.96 1.59 19.62
C THR A 104 4.81 2.83 19.83
N THR A 105 4.73 3.82 18.94
CA THR A 105 5.49 5.08 18.99
C THR A 105 4.84 6.18 18.18
N ASP A 106 4.88 7.41 18.69
CA ASP A 106 4.48 8.63 17.99
C ASP A 106 5.62 9.24 17.15
N SER A 107 6.82 8.65 17.22
CA SER A 107 7.96 9.10 16.43
C SER A 107 7.71 8.78 14.97
N ILE A 108 8.16 9.66 14.07
CA ILE A 108 8.08 9.46 12.63
C ILE A 108 9.45 9.23 12.03
N GLY A 109 9.47 8.44 10.97
CA GLY A 109 10.62 8.30 10.11
C GLY A 109 10.81 9.49 9.16
N SER A 110 11.72 9.35 8.23
CA SER A 110 11.98 10.28 7.16
C SER A 110 12.37 9.53 5.90
N ARG A 111 12.40 10.21 4.77
CA ARG A 111 12.94 9.59 3.56
C ARG A 111 14.45 9.32 3.73
N ALA A 112 14.82 8.04 3.73
CA ALA A 112 16.19 7.58 4.01
C ALA A 112 17.25 8.13 3.05
N ARG A 113 16.85 8.45 1.81
CA ARG A 113 17.73 9.03 0.78
C ARG A 113 16.98 10.14 0.03
N PRO A 114 16.85 11.34 0.62
CA PRO A 114 15.95 12.38 0.12
C PRO A 114 16.30 12.90 -1.28
N ILE A 115 17.57 12.89 -1.67
CA ILE A 115 18.03 13.36 -3.00
C ILE A 115 18.03 12.26 -4.07
N ARG A 116 17.79 11.00 -3.71
CA ARG A 116 17.77 9.91 -4.69
C ARG A 116 16.45 9.93 -5.44
N VAL A 117 16.52 9.98 -6.77
CA VAL A 117 15.35 9.85 -7.63
C VAL A 117 14.77 8.44 -7.48
N ALA A 118 13.52 8.36 -7.07
CA ALA A 118 12.77 7.11 -6.98
C ALA A 118 12.15 6.74 -8.34
N ARG A 119 11.92 5.47 -8.54
CA ARG A 119 11.15 4.92 -9.69
C ARG A 119 9.85 4.28 -9.23
N ASN A 120 9.70 3.96 -7.96
CA ASN A 120 8.39 3.73 -7.36
C ASN A 120 7.82 5.09 -7.01
N LEU A 121 6.85 5.56 -7.78
CA LEU A 121 6.17 6.83 -7.59
C LEU A 121 4.80 6.66 -6.95
N ALA A 122 4.42 5.43 -6.63
CA ALA A 122 3.14 5.13 -6.01
C ALA A 122 3.01 5.82 -4.64
N VAL A 123 1.91 6.55 -4.44
CA VAL A 123 1.64 7.36 -3.24
C VAL A 123 0.42 6.80 -2.52
N PRO A 124 0.54 6.48 -1.21
CA PRO A 124 -0.63 6.08 -0.43
C PRO A 124 -1.74 7.12 -0.46
N GLY A 125 -2.98 6.68 -0.67
CA GLY A 125 -4.17 7.54 -0.74
C GLY A 125 -4.48 8.13 -2.13
N GLU A 126 -3.63 7.94 -3.13
CA GLU A 126 -3.89 8.45 -4.49
C GLU A 126 -5.05 7.71 -5.16
N ASP A 127 -5.85 8.47 -5.89
CA ASP A 127 -6.95 8.03 -6.74
C ASP A 127 -6.76 8.50 -8.20
N VAL A 128 -7.71 8.18 -9.08
CA VAL A 128 -7.61 8.57 -10.51
C VAL A 128 -7.71 10.07 -10.75
N SER A 129 -8.12 10.84 -9.76
CA SER A 129 -8.22 12.30 -9.81
C SER A 129 -6.94 12.96 -9.30
N SER A 130 -6.52 12.59 -8.09
CA SER A 130 -5.42 13.21 -7.36
C SER A 130 -4.04 12.85 -7.93
N VAL A 131 -3.93 11.80 -8.76
CA VAL A 131 -2.67 11.41 -9.41
C VAL A 131 -2.05 12.50 -10.29
N PHE A 132 -2.87 13.46 -10.74
CA PHE A 132 -2.44 14.63 -11.50
C PHE A 132 -2.15 15.87 -10.63
N ASP A 133 -2.53 15.82 -9.35
CA ASP A 133 -2.35 16.95 -8.46
C ASP A 133 -0.87 17.17 -8.17
N GLU A 134 -0.44 18.39 -8.45
CA GLU A 134 0.94 18.76 -8.30
C GLU A 134 1.24 19.18 -6.87
N ILE A 135 2.37 18.71 -6.37
CA ILE A 135 2.92 19.13 -5.09
C ILE A 135 4.19 19.98 -5.30
N SER A 136 4.28 21.06 -4.56
CA SER A 136 5.45 21.95 -4.56
C SER A 136 6.08 22.00 -3.19
N PRO A 137 7.40 21.76 -3.07
CA PRO A 137 8.12 21.95 -1.81
C PRO A 137 7.94 23.35 -1.24
N GLY A 138 7.86 24.38 -2.10
CA GLY A 138 7.64 25.76 -1.69
C GLY A 138 6.25 26.00 -1.09
N VAL A 139 5.22 25.34 -1.63
CA VAL A 139 3.85 25.42 -1.08
C VAL A 139 3.77 24.75 0.28
N ILE A 140 4.30 23.52 0.41
CA ILE A 140 4.35 22.81 1.70
C ILE A 140 5.12 23.64 2.73
N ALA A 141 6.31 24.12 2.39
CA ALA A 141 7.12 24.93 3.28
C ALA A 141 6.38 26.22 3.71
N ARG A 142 5.68 26.88 2.79
CA ARG A 142 4.89 28.08 3.09
C ARG A 142 3.76 27.76 4.05
N ARG A 143 2.94 26.73 3.76
CA ARG A 143 1.82 26.31 4.63
C ARG A 143 2.30 26.00 6.06
N LEU A 144 3.38 25.24 6.18
CA LEU A 144 3.97 24.90 7.49
C LEU A 144 4.46 26.16 8.26
N ILE A 145 5.03 27.16 7.57
CA ILE A 145 5.52 28.40 8.20
C ILE A 145 4.36 29.32 8.60
N THR A 146 3.29 29.35 7.80
CA THR A 146 2.11 30.21 8.09
C THR A 146 1.13 29.57 9.08
N GLY A 147 1.33 28.30 9.45
CA GLY A 147 0.41 27.57 10.30
C GLY A 147 -0.85 27.10 9.58
N GLU A 148 -0.86 27.17 8.25
CA GLU A 148 -1.90 26.52 7.44
C GLU A 148 -1.74 25.00 7.55
N GLN A 149 -2.85 24.29 7.60
CA GLN A 149 -2.82 22.83 7.61
C GLN A 149 -2.24 22.29 6.28
N VAL A 150 -1.41 21.26 6.40
CA VAL A 150 -0.93 20.48 5.27
C VAL A 150 -1.62 19.11 5.38
N ASP A 151 -2.26 18.71 4.31
CA ASP A 151 -2.91 17.42 4.24
C ASP A 151 -1.87 16.29 4.31
N GLY A 152 -2.23 15.18 4.96
CA GLY A 152 -1.34 14.03 5.10
C GLY A 152 -0.97 13.39 3.77
N GLY A 153 -1.88 13.40 2.81
CA GLY A 153 -1.64 12.97 1.43
C GLY A 153 -0.58 13.84 0.74
N ASP A 154 -0.63 15.16 0.93
CA ASP A 154 0.40 16.09 0.43
C ASP A 154 1.79 15.77 1.01
N VAL A 155 1.86 15.44 2.31
CA VAL A 155 3.12 15.04 2.95
C VAL A 155 3.65 13.74 2.34
N LEU A 156 2.80 12.73 2.18
CA LEU A 156 3.19 11.45 1.57
C LEU A 156 3.61 11.63 0.11
N LYS A 157 2.86 12.40 -0.66
CA LYS A 157 3.19 12.75 -2.05
C LYS A 157 4.55 13.42 -2.14
N PHE A 158 4.82 14.41 -1.27
CA PHE A 158 6.12 15.06 -1.20
C PHE A 158 7.26 14.09 -0.84
N LEU A 159 7.05 13.21 0.15
CA LEU A 159 8.04 12.23 0.57
C LEU A 159 8.35 11.22 -0.55
N VAL A 160 7.35 10.80 -1.33
CA VAL A 160 7.53 9.85 -2.42
C VAL A 160 8.16 10.50 -3.64
N LEU A 161 7.60 11.60 -4.15
CA LEU A 161 8.05 12.22 -5.40
C LEU A 161 9.35 13.01 -5.21
N GLY A 162 9.61 13.47 -4.00
CA GLY A 162 10.82 14.24 -3.66
C GLY A 162 10.83 15.63 -4.26
N VAL A 163 11.97 16.31 -4.12
CA VAL A 163 12.18 17.65 -4.68
C VAL A 163 12.52 17.53 -6.16
N PRO A 164 11.76 18.13 -7.06
CA PRO A 164 12.10 18.12 -8.47
C PRO A 164 13.36 18.97 -8.73
N PRO A 165 14.25 18.53 -9.65
CA PRO A 165 15.49 19.25 -9.90
C PRO A 165 15.30 20.62 -10.57
N ARG A 166 14.18 20.82 -11.28
CA ARG A 166 13.95 21.96 -12.16
C ARG A 166 12.53 22.53 -12.14
N ALA A 167 11.57 21.84 -11.55
CA ALA A 167 10.19 22.28 -11.51
C ALA A 167 9.80 22.75 -10.12
N ASP A 168 8.94 23.75 -10.04
CA ASP A 168 8.41 24.23 -8.77
C ASP A 168 7.33 23.28 -8.22
N SER A 169 6.76 22.41 -9.08
CA SER A 169 5.75 21.44 -8.73
C SER A 169 5.90 20.14 -9.51
N VAL A 170 5.32 19.03 -8.99
CA VAL A 170 5.37 17.69 -9.60
C VAL A 170 4.18 16.84 -9.16
N SER A 171 3.61 16.12 -10.13
CA SER A 171 2.62 15.03 -9.89
C SER A 171 3.25 13.66 -10.12
N GLN A 172 2.52 12.58 -9.81
CA GLN A 172 2.99 11.24 -10.17
C GLN A 172 3.19 11.12 -11.69
N VAL A 173 2.24 11.66 -12.48
CA VAL A 173 2.25 11.57 -13.94
C VAL A 173 3.44 12.34 -14.53
N THR A 174 3.61 13.60 -14.17
CA THR A 174 4.72 14.42 -14.68
C THR A 174 6.07 13.84 -14.26
N ARG A 175 6.17 13.28 -13.04
CA ARG A 175 7.39 12.61 -12.59
C ARG A 175 7.66 11.32 -13.37
N ALA A 176 6.63 10.55 -13.71
CA ALA A 176 6.81 9.34 -14.52
C ALA A 176 7.34 9.67 -15.92
N GLN A 177 6.80 10.74 -16.53
CA GLN A 177 7.26 11.23 -17.84
C GLN A 177 8.73 11.69 -17.78
N ASP A 178 9.12 12.46 -16.74
CA ASP A 178 10.50 12.94 -16.54
C ASP A 178 11.55 11.82 -16.41
N LEU A 179 11.13 10.63 -16.01
CA LEU A 179 12.02 9.49 -15.77
C LEU A 179 12.36 8.67 -17.03
N ASP A 180 11.76 9.00 -18.17
CA ASP A 180 11.98 8.31 -19.46
C ASP A 180 11.91 6.77 -19.27
N PRO A 181 10.74 6.23 -18.84
CA PRO A 181 10.60 4.83 -18.49
C PRO A 181 10.82 3.92 -19.69
N THR A 182 11.31 2.70 -19.44
CA THR A 182 11.31 1.63 -20.43
C THR A 182 10.16 0.65 -20.21
N PHE A 183 9.49 0.73 -19.08
CA PHE A 183 8.30 -0.04 -18.71
C PHE A 183 7.56 0.65 -17.57
N LEU A 184 6.24 0.60 -17.57
CA LEU A 184 5.39 1.17 -16.53
C LEU A 184 4.56 0.06 -15.86
N LEU A 185 4.52 0.05 -14.53
CA LEU A 185 3.50 -0.67 -13.75
C LEU A 185 2.49 0.36 -13.25
N VAL A 186 1.21 0.11 -13.51
CA VAL A 186 0.12 1.04 -13.16
C VAL A 186 -0.98 0.30 -12.41
N TRP A 187 -1.30 0.76 -11.22
CA TRP A 187 -2.46 0.29 -10.46
C TRP A 187 -3.02 1.42 -9.63
N LEU A 188 -4.15 1.95 -10.04
CA LEU A 188 -4.88 3.06 -9.45
C LEU A 188 -6.38 2.81 -9.52
N GLY A 189 -7.13 3.47 -8.66
CA GLY A 189 -8.58 3.35 -8.58
C GLY A 189 -9.05 2.59 -7.34
N ASN A 190 -8.14 1.97 -6.57
CA ASN A 190 -8.53 1.27 -5.34
C ASN A 190 -9.17 2.23 -4.32
N ASN A 191 -8.61 3.44 -4.17
CA ASN A 191 -9.16 4.45 -3.25
C ASN A 191 -10.50 5.03 -3.76
N ASP A 192 -10.75 5.01 -5.08
CA ASP A 192 -12.03 5.42 -5.64
C ASP A 192 -13.21 4.51 -5.24
N VAL A 193 -12.92 3.28 -4.78
CA VAL A 193 -13.94 2.30 -4.37
C VAL A 193 -13.82 1.86 -2.91
N LEU A 194 -12.69 2.08 -2.26
CA LEU A 194 -12.42 1.59 -0.91
C LEU A 194 -13.38 2.22 0.11
N ASP A 195 -13.62 3.51 0.02
CA ASP A 195 -14.51 4.26 0.91
C ASP A 195 -15.95 3.74 0.90
N MET A 196 -16.40 3.14 -0.23
CA MET A 196 -17.73 2.51 -0.30
C MET A 196 -17.88 1.34 0.67
N ALA A 197 -16.79 0.60 0.91
CA ALA A 197 -16.79 -0.57 1.78
C ALA A 197 -16.40 -0.21 3.23
N THR A 198 -15.40 0.62 3.43
CA THR A 198 -14.85 0.94 4.76
C THR A 198 -15.67 1.98 5.51
N ARG A 199 -16.35 2.88 4.79
CA ARG A 199 -17.31 3.85 5.39
C ARG A 199 -18.74 3.38 5.26
N THR A 200 -18.96 2.14 4.81
CA THR A 200 -20.25 1.49 4.61
C THR A 200 -21.29 2.35 3.90
N ASN A 201 -20.82 3.27 3.07
CA ASN A 201 -21.66 4.11 2.25
C ASN A 201 -21.51 3.71 0.77
N PRO A 202 -22.44 2.91 0.21
CA PRO A 202 -22.38 2.48 -1.19
C PRO A 202 -22.45 3.65 -2.18
N ASP A 203 -22.92 4.82 -1.72
CA ASP A 203 -22.99 6.05 -2.49
C ASP A 203 -21.72 6.91 -2.35
N ALA A 204 -20.73 6.45 -1.57
CA ALA A 204 -19.47 7.18 -1.36
C ALA A 204 -18.57 7.23 -2.61
N ALA A 205 -18.88 6.47 -3.66
CA ALA A 205 -18.18 6.62 -4.94
C ALA A 205 -18.35 8.06 -5.44
N THR A 206 -17.26 8.81 -5.39
CA THR A 206 -17.23 10.21 -5.82
C THR A 206 -17.36 10.37 -7.33
N LEU A 207 -17.21 9.27 -8.08
CA LEU A 207 -17.26 9.24 -9.55
C LEU A 207 -18.27 8.21 -10.04
N ASP A 208 -19.06 8.58 -11.05
CA ASP A 208 -19.77 7.59 -11.84
C ASP A 208 -18.79 6.81 -12.75
N PRO A 209 -19.17 5.62 -13.28
CA PRO A 209 -18.28 4.82 -14.12
C PRO A 209 -17.71 5.58 -15.33
N THR A 210 -18.49 6.43 -15.97
CA THR A 210 -18.02 7.20 -17.13
C THR A 210 -16.99 8.25 -16.73
N GLN A 211 -17.21 8.96 -15.62
CA GLN A 211 -16.24 9.92 -15.09
C GLN A 211 -14.95 9.23 -14.69
N PHE A 212 -15.04 8.09 -13.99
CA PHE A 212 -13.90 7.26 -13.65
C PHE A 212 -13.13 6.84 -14.92
N GLY A 213 -13.82 6.27 -15.91
CA GLY A 213 -13.24 5.83 -17.17
C GLY A 213 -12.51 6.95 -17.93
N ASN A 214 -13.13 8.14 -17.99
CA ASN A 214 -12.52 9.30 -18.64
C ASN A 214 -11.23 9.73 -17.95
N ARG A 215 -11.19 9.72 -16.61
CA ARG A 215 -9.97 10.06 -15.83
C ARG A 215 -8.90 8.98 -15.96
N PHE A 216 -9.30 7.72 -15.90
CA PHE A 216 -8.39 6.60 -16.10
C PHE A 216 -7.79 6.60 -17.50
N ARG A 217 -8.61 6.89 -18.51
CA ARG A 217 -8.14 7.05 -19.89
C ARG A 217 -7.14 8.19 -20.02
N ARG A 218 -7.43 9.36 -19.42
CA ARG A 218 -6.49 10.50 -19.39
C ARG A 218 -5.15 10.10 -18.76
N LEU A 219 -5.17 9.30 -17.69
CA LEU A 219 -3.96 8.78 -17.04
C LEU A 219 -3.14 7.94 -18.01
N LEU A 220 -3.78 6.93 -18.65
CA LEU A 220 -3.05 6.05 -19.57
C LEU A 220 -2.53 6.80 -20.79
N ASP A 221 -3.30 7.72 -21.37
CA ASP A 221 -2.87 8.53 -22.50
C ASP A 221 -1.66 9.41 -22.15
N ALA A 222 -1.64 10.03 -20.96
CA ALA A 222 -0.51 10.83 -20.49
C ALA A 222 0.75 9.97 -20.23
N LEU A 223 0.59 8.75 -19.71
CA LEU A 223 1.70 7.83 -19.53
C LEU A 223 2.20 7.26 -20.86
N ALA A 224 1.30 7.06 -21.83
CA ALA A 224 1.63 6.59 -23.17
C ALA A 224 2.50 7.58 -23.96
N ASP A 225 2.49 8.88 -23.63
CA ASP A 225 3.38 9.88 -24.22
C ASP A 225 4.87 9.58 -23.98
N THR A 226 5.19 8.74 -23.01
CA THR A 226 6.56 8.23 -22.78
C THR A 226 7.00 7.19 -23.84
N GLY A 227 6.07 6.62 -24.59
CA GLY A 227 6.32 5.50 -25.51
C GLY A 227 6.60 4.17 -24.82
N ALA A 228 6.59 4.10 -23.48
CA ALA A 228 6.87 2.88 -22.74
C ALA A 228 5.66 1.92 -22.75
N PRO A 229 5.87 0.62 -22.92
CA PRO A 229 4.85 -0.39 -22.67
C PRO A 229 4.46 -0.42 -21.19
N MET A 230 3.25 -0.89 -20.91
CA MET A 230 2.68 -0.86 -19.56
C MET A 230 2.13 -2.22 -19.13
N ALA A 231 2.06 -2.44 -17.81
CA ALA A 231 1.18 -3.41 -17.19
C ALA A 231 0.20 -2.66 -16.28
N VAL A 232 -1.09 -2.81 -16.53
CA VAL A 232 -2.18 -2.06 -15.89
C VAL A 232 -3.09 -3.04 -15.19
N ALA A 233 -3.28 -2.88 -13.87
CA ALA A 233 -4.15 -3.75 -13.09
C ALA A 233 -5.57 -3.18 -12.99
N ASN A 234 -6.56 -4.09 -12.98
CA ASN A 234 -7.95 -3.79 -12.66
C ASN A 234 -8.16 -3.74 -11.13
N LEU A 235 -9.38 -3.41 -10.67
CA LEU A 235 -9.70 -3.22 -9.26
C LEU A 235 -10.21 -4.53 -8.64
N PRO A 236 -9.71 -4.95 -7.46
CA PRO A 236 -10.24 -6.08 -6.72
C PRO A 236 -11.60 -5.76 -6.08
N ASP A 237 -12.33 -6.79 -5.67
CA ASP A 237 -13.54 -6.65 -4.87
C ASP A 237 -13.20 -6.25 -3.42
N VAL A 238 -13.37 -4.96 -3.10
CA VAL A 238 -13.06 -4.43 -1.77
C VAL A 238 -14.02 -4.89 -0.67
N THR A 239 -15.13 -5.54 -1.01
CA THR A 239 -16.02 -6.16 0.02
C THR A 239 -15.45 -7.43 0.62
N GLY A 240 -14.34 -7.94 0.09
CA GLY A 240 -13.65 -9.15 0.57
C GLY A 240 -12.34 -8.88 1.31
N ILE A 241 -12.07 -7.64 1.73
CA ILE A 241 -10.87 -7.31 2.50
C ILE A 241 -10.99 -7.75 3.97
N ALA A 242 -9.85 -8.01 4.60
CA ALA A 242 -9.82 -8.50 5.99
C ALA A 242 -10.21 -7.43 7.03
N ALA A 243 -10.25 -6.16 6.64
CA ALA A 243 -10.76 -5.07 7.48
C ALA A 243 -12.27 -5.18 7.77
N LEU A 244 -12.98 -6.01 7.00
CA LEU A 244 -14.41 -6.28 7.19
C LEU A 244 -14.60 -7.66 7.82
N ARG A 245 -15.38 -7.73 8.90
CA ARG A 245 -15.76 -8.96 9.56
C ARG A 245 -17.27 -9.10 9.65
N HIS A 246 -17.76 -10.32 9.87
CA HIS A 246 -19.18 -10.57 10.06
C HIS A 246 -19.67 -10.05 11.42
N ALA A 247 -20.91 -9.53 11.45
CA ALA A 247 -21.60 -9.12 12.66
C ALA A 247 -21.72 -10.23 13.70
N GLY A 248 -21.94 -11.46 13.22
CA GLY A 248 -22.09 -12.65 14.05
C GLY A 248 -23.28 -12.51 15.01
N THR A 249 -23.04 -12.81 16.29
CA THR A 249 -24.01 -12.66 17.38
C THR A 249 -23.77 -11.42 18.23
N GLU A 250 -22.68 -10.67 17.97
CA GLU A 250 -22.27 -9.50 18.75
C GLU A 250 -23.08 -8.26 18.38
N VAL A 251 -23.48 -8.15 17.09
CA VAL A 251 -24.26 -7.02 16.56
C VAL A 251 -25.55 -7.57 15.96
N THR A 252 -26.66 -7.31 16.60
CA THR A 252 -27.99 -7.84 16.19
C THR A 252 -28.95 -6.76 15.69
N ALA A 253 -28.60 -5.49 15.88
CA ALA A 253 -29.33 -4.33 15.40
C ALA A 253 -28.39 -3.18 15.13
N CYS A 254 -28.82 -2.23 14.31
CA CYS A 254 -28.12 -0.94 14.12
C CYS A 254 -29.09 0.23 14.26
N LYS A 255 -28.56 1.41 14.58
CA LYS A 255 -29.31 2.65 14.80
C LYS A 255 -29.35 3.49 13.52
N GLN A 256 -30.56 3.80 13.06
CA GLN A 256 -30.79 4.68 11.90
C GLN A 256 -30.68 6.16 12.32
N SER A 257 -30.57 7.05 11.33
CA SER A 257 -30.43 8.50 11.56
C SER A 257 -31.65 9.12 12.27
N ASP A 258 -32.83 8.51 12.13
CA ASP A 258 -34.06 8.90 12.82
C ASP A 258 -34.17 8.36 14.26
N GLY A 259 -33.16 7.60 14.72
CA GLY A 259 -33.11 6.99 16.04
C GLY A 259 -33.80 5.63 16.14
N THR A 260 -34.48 5.15 15.09
CA THR A 260 -35.04 3.79 15.05
C THR A 260 -33.95 2.74 14.88
N GLN A 261 -34.28 1.49 15.23
CA GLN A 261 -33.34 0.39 15.06
C GLN A 261 -33.77 -0.53 13.90
N ARG A 262 -32.78 -0.99 13.14
CA ARG A 262 -32.93 -2.01 12.09
C ARG A 262 -32.21 -3.29 12.53
N PRO A 263 -32.79 -4.48 12.31
CA PRO A 263 -32.07 -5.73 12.51
C PRO A 263 -30.82 -5.83 11.64
N VAL A 264 -29.78 -6.45 12.20
CA VAL A 264 -28.52 -6.78 11.52
C VAL A 264 -28.44 -8.29 11.41
N ALA A 265 -28.16 -8.79 10.22
CA ALA A 265 -27.96 -10.22 9.99
C ALA A 265 -26.53 -10.64 10.41
N ALA A 266 -26.38 -11.90 10.81
CA ALA A 266 -25.09 -12.41 11.26
C ALA A 266 -24.00 -12.36 10.17
N ASP A 267 -24.39 -12.35 8.90
CA ASP A 267 -23.50 -12.27 7.74
C ASP A 267 -23.33 -10.86 7.17
N ASP A 268 -23.97 -9.84 7.79
CA ASP A 268 -23.64 -8.44 7.49
C ASP A 268 -22.22 -8.14 7.93
N LEU A 269 -21.55 -7.24 7.21
CA LEU A 269 -20.15 -6.89 7.48
C LEU A 269 -20.04 -5.55 8.20
N LEU A 270 -19.06 -5.47 9.09
CA LEU A 270 -18.66 -4.25 9.78
C LEU A 270 -17.13 -4.17 9.82
N SER A 271 -16.60 -2.97 10.04
CA SER A 271 -15.16 -2.81 10.18
C SER A 271 -14.64 -3.49 11.46
N VAL A 272 -13.45 -4.10 11.38
CA VAL A 272 -12.78 -4.72 12.54
C VAL A 272 -12.36 -3.69 13.58
N ASP A 273 -12.20 -2.43 13.19
CA ASP A 273 -11.84 -1.30 14.05
C ASP A 273 -13.07 -0.58 14.65
N MET A 274 -14.30 -1.08 14.40
CA MET A 274 -15.52 -0.55 15.02
C MET A 274 -15.33 -0.40 16.53
N PRO A 275 -15.51 0.82 17.10
CA PRO A 275 -15.33 1.06 18.51
C PRO A 275 -16.28 0.21 19.35
N ARG A 276 -15.78 -0.45 20.39
CA ARG A 276 -16.64 -1.25 21.29
C ARG A 276 -17.69 -0.41 22.02
N SER A 277 -17.46 0.88 22.17
CA SER A 277 -18.43 1.82 22.73
C SER A 277 -19.70 1.94 21.87
N GLU A 278 -19.65 1.61 20.60
CA GLU A 278 -20.79 1.62 19.68
C GLU A 278 -21.56 0.29 19.66
N LEU A 279 -20.99 -0.76 20.26
CA LEU A 279 -21.65 -2.06 20.35
C LEU A 279 -22.66 -2.10 21.51
N PRO A 280 -23.73 -2.92 21.42
CA PRO A 280 -24.05 -3.82 20.31
C PRO A 280 -24.95 -3.21 19.22
N VAL A 281 -25.16 -1.90 19.21
CA VAL A 281 -26.08 -1.21 18.28
C VAL A 281 -25.32 -0.06 17.58
N PRO A 282 -24.44 -0.37 16.61
CA PRO A 282 -23.72 0.65 15.86
C PRO A 282 -24.66 1.48 14.97
N PRO A 283 -24.20 2.60 14.41
CA PRO A 283 -24.91 3.30 13.34
C PRO A 283 -25.17 2.36 12.14
N CYS A 284 -26.34 2.44 11.53
CA CYS A 284 -26.63 1.60 10.35
C CYS A 284 -25.75 1.97 9.13
N THR A 285 -25.16 3.15 9.13
CA THR A 285 -24.15 3.57 8.14
C THR A 285 -22.83 2.81 8.26
N GLU A 286 -22.62 2.08 9.36
CA GLU A 286 -21.43 1.25 9.59
C GLU A 286 -21.68 -0.24 9.33
N VAL A 287 -22.87 -0.60 8.83
CA VAL A 287 -23.27 -1.99 8.56
C VAL A 287 -23.45 -2.20 7.08
N LEU A 288 -22.65 -3.10 6.52
CA LEU A 288 -22.65 -3.44 5.10
C LEU A 288 -23.44 -4.74 4.86
N GLY A 289 -24.71 -4.60 4.49
CA GLY A 289 -25.60 -5.72 4.18
C GLY A 289 -25.39 -6.30 2.77
N PRO A 290 -26.13 -7.36 2.42
CA PRO A 290 -25.98 -8.05 1.13
C PRO A 290 -26.26 -7.15 -0.09
N ASN A 291 -27.23 -6.24 0.03
CA ASN A 291 -27.59 -5.32 -1.05
C ASN A 291 -26.48 -4.31 -1.32
N GLU A 292 -25.93 -3.73 -0.25
CA GLU A 292 -24.81 -2.78 -0.33
C GLU A 292 -23.58 -3.47 -0.92
N ARG A 293 -23.24 -4.68 -0.46
CA ARG A 293 -22.13 -5.49 -1.04
C ARG A 293 -22.33 -5.75 -2.53
N THR A 294 -23.56 -6.09 -2.92
CA THR A 294 -23.90 -6.33 -4.33
C THR A 294 -23.75 -5.06 -5.16
N SER A 295 -24.19 -3.91 -4.63
CA SER A 295 -24.07 -2.61 -5.28
C SER A 295 -22.59 -2.20 -5.45
N ILE A 296 -21.79 -2.32 -4.40
CA ILE A 296 -20.34 -2.03 -4.44
C ILE A 296 -19.66 -2.90 -5.50
N ARG A 297 -19.90 -4.22 -5.46
CA ARG A 297 -19.32 -5.14 -6.45
C ARG A 297 -19.74 -4.80 -7.88
N ALA A 298 -20.99 -4.41 -8.11
CA ALA A 298 -21.48 -3.98 -9.42
C ALA A 298 -20.76 -2.71 -9.91
N THR A 299 -20.53 -1.76 -9.02
CA THR A 299 -19.76 -0.54 -9.32
C THR A 299 -18.32 -0.87 -9.71
N ILE A 300 -17.65 -1.76 -8.96
CA ILE A 300 -16.29 -2.21 -9.27
C ILE A 300 -16.23 -2.90 -10.63
N ILE A 301 -17.20 -3.77 -10.95
CA ILE A 301 -17.28 -4.42 -12.26
C ILE A 301 -17.44 -3.38 -13.38
N SER A 302 -18.24 -2.33 -13.15
CA SER A 302 -18.40 -1.23 -14.11
C SER A 302 -17.11 -0.44 -14.29
N PHE A 303 -16.39 -0.13 -13.19
CA PHE A 303 -15.09 0.54 -13.27
C PHE A 303 -14.04 -0.33 -13.99
N ASN A 304 -14.05 -1.64 -13.76
CA ASN A 304 -13.16 -2.57 -14.46
C ASN A 304 -13.45 -2.65 -15.96
N ALA A 305 -14.71 -2.53 -16.37
CA ALA A 305 -15.08 -2.40 -17.78
C ALA A 305 -14.52 -1.10 -18.39
N GLU A 306 -14.58 0.01 -17.66
CA GLU A 306 -14.00 1.29 -18.09
C GLU A 306 -12.46 1.23 -18.16
N ILE A 307 -11.79 0.54 -17.21
CA ILE A 307 -10.34 0.28 -17.27
C ILE A 307 -9.99 -0.48 -18.56
N ALA A 308 -10.74 -1.55 -18.86
CA ALA A 308 -10.50 -2.33 -20.07
C ALA A 308 -10.73 -1.51 -21.36
N ALA A 309 -11.76 -0.67 -21.38
CA ALA A 309 -12.04 0.26 -22.49
C ALA A 309 -10.93 1.32 -22.62
N ALA A 310 -10.44 1.87 -21.51
CA ALA A 310 -9.34 2.82 -21.49
C ALA A 310 -8.05 2.19 -22.04
N VAL A 311 -7.73 0.96 -21.61
CA VAL A 311 -6.57 0.21 -22.12
C VAL A 311 -6.66 0.02 -23.63
N ALA A 312 -7.78 -0.55 -24.12
CA ALA A 312 -7.96 -0.80 -25.55
C ALA A 312 -7.88 0.49 -26.38
N GLY A 313 -8.52 1.55 -25.89
CA GLY A 313 -8.51 2.82 -26.57
C GLY A 313 -7.13 3.50 -26.57
N THR A 314 -6.33 3.41 -25.48
CA THR A 314 -4.96 3.95 -25.44
C THR A 314 -4.05 3.15 -26.37
N GLU A 315 -4.12 1.83 -26.38
CA GLU A 315 -3.37 0.99 -27.35
C GLU A 315 -3.66 1.42 -28.80
N GLN A 316 -4.95 1.58 -29.13
CA GLN A 316 -5.36 1.95 -30.50
C GLN A 316 -4.87 3.34 -30.90
N GLN A 317 -4.95 4.32 -30.01
CA GLN A 317 -4.67 5.72 -30.34
C GLN A 317 -3.21 6.12 -30.17
N ARG A 318 -2.50 5.51 -29.21
CA ARG A 318 -1.12 5.85 -28.88
C ARG A 318 -0.09 4.84 -29.41
N GLY A 319 -0.53 3.66 -29.87
CA GLY A 319 0.36 2.63 -30.39
C GLY A 319 1.26 1.98 -29.36
N VAL A 320 0.97 2.15 -28.06
CA VAL A 320 1.67 1.47 -26.97
C VAL A 320 1.08 0.10 -26.71
N THR A 321 1.85 -0.83 -26.18
CA THR A 321 1.36 -2.16 -25.81
C THR A 321 1.11 -2.21 -24.31
N ILE A 322 -0.05 -2.73 -23.89
CA ILE A 322 -0.47 -2.79 -22.48
C ILE A 322 -0.82 -4.23 -22.11
N ALA A 323 -0.24 -4.76 -21.03
CA ALA A 323 -0.69 -5.98 -20.37
C ALA A 323 -1.78 -5.63 -19.36
N GLN A 324 -2.91 -6.33 -19.39
CA GLN A 324 -3.95 -6.19 -18.37
C GLN A 324 -3.72 -7.23 -17.28
N VAL A 325 -3.65 -6.81 -16.04
CA VAL A 325 -3.46 -7.65 -14.86
C VAL A 325 -4.80 -7.82 -14.15
N ASP A 326 -5.29 -9.06 -14.10
CA ASP A 326 -6.59 -9.38 -13.50
C ASP A 326 -6.47 -9.58 -11.97
N THR A 327 -6.40 -8.47 -11.24
CA THR A 327 -6.42 -8.51 -9.76
C THR A 327 -7.81 -8.80 -9.21
N PHE A 328 -8.89 -8.46 -9.94
CA PHE A 328 -10.25 -8.83 -9.56
C PHE A 328 -10.38 -10.35 -9.45
N GLY A 329 -10.03 -11.06 -10.52
CA GLY A 329 -10.05 -12.52 -10.53
C GLY A 329 -9.04 -13.14 -9.57
N LEU A 330 -7.86 -12.52 -9.36
CA LEU A 330 -6.90 -12.99 -8.36
C LEU A 330 -7.52 -13.01 -6.96
N PHE A 331 -8.05 -11.86 -6.49
CA PHE A 331 -8.61 -11.78 -5.13
C PHE A 331 -9.91 -12.58 -4.97
N ASP A 332 -10.72 -12.73 -6.02
CA ASP A 332 -11.86 -13.64 -6.02
C ASP A 332 -11.42 -15.11 -5.79
N ARG A 333 -10.38 -15.57 -6.47
CA ARG A 333 -9.82 -16.92 -6.25
C ARG A 333 -9.24 -17.08 -4.85
N LEU A 334 -8.47 -16.08 -4.37
CA LEU A 334 -7.91 -16.11 -3.01
C LEU A 334 -9.01 -16.20 -1.95
N ARG A 335 -10.11 -15.49 -2.13
CA ARG A 335 -11.26 -15.52 -1.21
C ARG A 335 -11.97 -16.87 -1.21
N GLN A 336 -12.17 -17.47 -2.38
CA GLN A 336 -12.94 -18.71 -2.53
C GLN A 336 -12.14 -19.95 -2.17
N GLN A 337 -10.84 -19.96 -2.47
CA GLN A 337 -10.01 -21.17 -2.42
C GLN A 337 -8.88 -21.08 -1.40
N GLY A 338 -8.52 -19.86 -0.96
CA GLY A 338 -7.29 -19.63 -0.23
C GLY A 338 -6.04 -19.97 -1.05
N VAL A 339 -4.93 -20.23 -0.38
CA VAL A 339 -3.69 -20.70 -1.00
C VAL A 339 -3.13 -21.88 -0.20
N ASP A 340 -2.90 -22.98 -0.86
CA ASP A 340 -2.11 -24.11 -0.39
C ASP A 340 -0.66 -23.85 -0.83
N VAL A 341 0.15 -23.31 0.09
CA VAL A 341 1.50 -22.83 -0.21
C VAL A 341 2.46 -23.98 -0.49
N ASP A 342 2.39 -25.05 0.30
CA ASP A 342 3.31 -26.19 0.21
C ASP A 342 2.76 -27.35 -0.60
N ARG A 343 1.55 -27.20 -1.16
CA ARG A 343 0.84 -28.19 -1.99
C ARG A 343 0.56 -29.52 -1.31
N ASN A 344 0.30 -29.45 0.00
CA ASN A 344 -0.06 -30.63 0.79
C ASN A 344 -1.58 -30.92 0.81
N GLY A 345 -2.39 -30.11 0.14
CA GLY A 345 -3.86 -30.22 0.11
C GLY A 345 -4.56 -29.46 1.23
N THR A 346 -3.81 -28.71 2.04
CA THR A 346 -4.36 -27.87 3.12
C THR A 346 -4.25 -26.41 2.74
N VAL A 347 -5.28 -25.61 3.03
CA VAL A 347 -5.23 -24.17 2.83
C VAL A 347 -4.38 -23.51 3.92
N ASP A 348 -3.23 -22.91 3.54
CA ASP A 348 -2.32 -22.22 4.45
C ASP A 348 -2.69 -20.77 4.64
N LEU A 349 -3.15 -20.11 3.54
CA LEU A 349 -3.44 -18.67 3.52
C LEU A 349 -4.89 -18.42 3.11
N ALA A 350 -5.50 -17.45 3.77
CA ALA A 350 -6.86 -17.00 3.51
C ALA A 350 -6.93 -15.47 3.53
N THR A 351 -8.03 -14.91 3.00
CA THR A 351 -8.28 -13.47 2.98
C THR A 351 -8.82 -12.91 4.29
N GLY A 352 -9.23 -13.75 5.25
CA GLY A 352 -9.64 -13.28 6.58
C GLY A 352 -8.52 -12.63 7.36
N TYR A 353 -8.86 -11.95 8.45
CA TYR A 353 -7.90 -11.25 9.29
C TYR A 353 -6.83 -12.20 9.84
N LEU A 354 -5.56 -11.81 9.75
CA LEU A 354 -4.40 -12.67 10.03
C LEU A 354 -4.39 -13.99 9.23
N GLY A 355 -5.18 -14.08 8.16
CA GLY A 355 -5.17 -15.23 7.24
C GLY A 355 -3.93 -15.33 6.36
N GLY A 356 -3.02 -14.36 6.44
CA GLY A 356 -1.73 -14.37 5.74
C GLY A 356 -1.70 -13.60 4.41
N ILE A 357 -2.86 -13.16 3.88
CA ILE A 357 -2.94 -12.35 2.65
C ILE A 357 -2.87 -10.85 2.99
N PHE A 358 -3.67 -10.41 3.96
CA PHE A 358 -3.73 -9.01 4.40
C PHE A 358 -2.93 -8.78 5.68
N SER A 359 -2.37 -7.58 5.80
CA SER A 359 -1.62 -7.13 6.96
C SER A 359 -2.53 -6.63 8.08
N LEU A 360 -1.96 -6.09 9.17
CA LEU A 360 -2.72 -5.76 10.38
C LEU A 360 -3.78 -4.67 10.22
N ASP A 361 -3.75 -3.89 9.15
CA ASP A 361 -4.83 -2.95 8.81
C ASP A 361 -6.00 -3.61 8.08
N GLY A 362 -5.86 -4.89 7.72
CA GLY A 362 -6.89 -5.64 7.01
C GLY A 362 -7.13 -5.24 5.55
N ILE A 363 -6.40 -4.24 5.05
CA ILE A 363 -6.56 -3.65 3.71
C ILE A 363 -5.36 -3.97 2.83
N HIS A 364 -4.17 -3.68 3.32
CA HIS A 364 -2.93 -3.81 2.54
C HIS A 364 -2.35 -5.22 2.63
N PRO A 365 -1.71 -5.69 1.54
CA PRO A 365 -1.17 -7.05 1.53
C PRO A 365 0.02 -7.22 2.50
N THR A 366 0.18 -8.44 3.02
CA THR A 366 1.41 -8.90 3.66
C THR A 366 2.57 -8.99 2.66
N ARG A 367 3.76 -9.42 3.10
CA ARG A 367 4.85 -9.76 2.18
C ARG A 367 4.43 -10.85 1.20
N THR A 368 3.68 -11.85 1.68
CA THR A 368 3.20 -12.97 0.88
C THR A 368 2.08 -12.56 -0.05
N GLY A 369 1.14 -11.72 0.40
CA GLY A 369 0.12 -11.12 -0.44
C GLY A 369 0.73 -10.31 -1.59
N ASN A 370 1.75 -9.48 -1.30
CA ASN A 370 2.50 -8.74 -2.32
C ASN A 370 3.24 -9.65 -3.31
N ALA A 371 3.73 -10.81 -2.87
CA ALA A 371 4.38 -11.78 -3.75
C ALA A 371 3.37 -12.44 -4.71
N LEU A 372 2.15 -12.74 -4.25
CA LEU A 372 1.05 -13.24 -5.10
C LEU A 372 0.65 -12.19 -6.15
N ILE A 373 0.51 -10.93 -5.76
CA ILE A 373 0.25 -9.81 -6.67
C ILE A 373 1.39 -9.67 -7.69
N ALA A 374 2.65 -9.79 -7.25
CA ALA A 374 3.80 -9.72 -8.15
C ALA A 374 3.77 -10.82 -9.22
N ASN A 375 3.38 -12.05 -8.85
CA ASN A 375 3.23 -13.15 -9.82
C ASN A 375 2.12 -12.85 -10.82
N ALA A 376 0.99 -12.28 -10.41
CA ALA A 376 -0.06 -11.88 -11.35
C ALA A 376 0.43 -10.81 -12.37
N PHE A 377 1.26 -9.85 -11.92
CA PHE A 377 1.92 -8.92 -12.83
C PHE A 377 2.88 -9.64 -13.77
N ILE A 378 3.73 -10.54 -13.25
CA ILE A 378 4.71 -11.30 -14.03
C ILE A 378 3.99 -12.14 -15.10
N ASP A 379 2.98 -12.93 -14.72
CA ASP A 379 2.20 -13.77 -15.64
C ASP A 379 1.60 -12.96 -16.80
N SER A 380 0.98 -11.81 -16.46
CA SER A 380 0.36 -10.93 -17.45
C SER A 380 1.40 -10.30 -18.40
N ILE A 381 2.56 -9.92 -17.87
CA ILE A 381 3.68 -9.38 -18.62
C ILE A 381 4.25 -10.44 -19.55
N ASP A 382 4.52 -11.63 -19.04
CA ASP A 382 5.10 -12.73 -19.81
C ASP A 382 4.15 -13.15 -20.94
N GLN A 383 2.87 -13.26 -20.65
CA GLN A 383 1.85 -13.57 -21.65
C GLN A 383 1.75 -12.49 -22.74
N ARG A 384 1.78 -11.22 -22.37
CA ARG A 384 1.56 -10.12 -23.33
C ARG A 384 2.77 -9.76 -24.15
N PHE A 385 3.95 -9.86 -23.55
CA PHE A 385 5.21 -9.38 -24.16
C PHE A 385 6.16 -10.51 -24.58
N GLY A 386 5.83 -11.76 -24.29
CA GLY A 386 6.71 -12.90 -24.54
C GLY A 386 7.98 -12.88 -23.67
N GLU A 387 7.90 -12.24 -22.50
CA GLU A 387 8.98 -12.27 -21.51
C GLU A 387 8.99 -13.61 -20.76
N THR A 388 10.01 -13.86 -19.97
CA THR A 388 10.15 -15.06 -19.13
C THR A 388 10.72 -14.67 -17.78
N VAL A 389 10.04 -13.75 -17.11
CA VAL A 389 10.43 -13.32 -15.76
C VAL A 389 10.07 -14.43 -14.78
N PRO A 390 11.02 -14.99 -14.02
CA PRO A 390 10.70 -16.07 -13.11
C PRO A 390 9.75 -15.62 -11.99
N ASP A 391 8.79 -16.47 -11.60
CA ASP A 391 7.89 -16.23 -10.49
C ASP A 391 8.60 -16.02 -9.16
N VAL A 392 7.96 -15.28 -8.28
CA VAL A 392 8.33 -15.19 -6.87
C VAL A 392 8.00 -16.52 -6.21
N ASP A 393 8.96 -17.10 -5.52
CA ASP A 393 8.79 -18.31 -4.71
C ASP A 393 7.93 -18.01 -3.47
N ILE A 394 6.64 -18.32 -3.56
CA ILE A 394 5.66 -18.05 -2.50
C ILE A 394 5.96 -18.84 -1.24
N VAL A 395 6.40 -20.11 -1.35
CA VAL A 395 6.78 -20.95 -0.21
C VAL A 395 7.87 -20.28 0.61
N ARG A 396 8.91 -19.81 -0.08
CA ARG A 396 10.04 -19.14 0.56
C ARG A 396 9.67 -17.80 1.18
N VAL A 397 8.74 -17.05 0.56
CA VAL A 397 8.28 -15.77 1.10
C VAL A 397 7.42 -16.02 2.33
N ALA A 398 6.43 -16.91 2.25
CA ALA A 398 5.52 -17.25 3.34
C ALA A 398 6.29 -17.76 4.59
N ALA A 399 7.29 -18.62 4.39
CA ALA A 399 8.13 -19.13 5.49
C ALA A 399 8.91 -18.02 6.24
N ARG A 400 9.02 -16.81 5.66
CA ARG A 400 9.75 -15.67 6.25
C ARG A 400 8.85 -14.48 6.56
N ASP A 401 7.57 -14.62 6.32
CA ASP A 401 6.58 -13.59 6.58
C ASP A 401 6.09 -13.70 8.03
N PRO A 402 6.40 -12.72 8.90
CA PRO A 402 6.01 -12.79 10.31
C PRO A 402 4.50 -12.68 10.51
N LEU A 403 3.74 -12.16 9.53
CA LEU A 403 2.28 -12.09 9.61
C LEU A 403 1.62 -13.39 9.15
N VAL A 404 2.28 -14.19 8.33
CA VAL A 404 1.86 -15.57 7.99
C VAL A 404 2.14 -16.51 9.15
N ASN A 405 3.31 -16.42 9.76
CA ASN A 405 3.73 -17.28 10.87
C ASN A 405 3.37 -16.66 12.24
N ASN A 406 2.17 -16.06 12.35
CA ASN A 406 1.77 -15.35 13.55
C ASN A 406 1.03 -16.28 14.52
N ARG A 407 1.48 -16.32 15.79
CA ARG A 407 0.86 -17.13 16.87
C ARG A 407 -0.52 -16.59 17.30
N PHE A 408 -0.81 -15.33 17.01
CA PHE A 408 -2.07 -14.65 17.37
C PHE A 408 -3.20 -14.88 16.36
N ARG A 409 -3.03 -15.78 15.39
CA ARG A 409 -4.05 -16.07 14.40
C ARG A 409 -5.33 -16.54 15.11
N PRO A 410 -6.45 -15.81 14.99
CA PRO A 410 -7.68 -16.19 15.69
C PRO A 410 -8.26 -17.50 15.10
N ALA A 411 -8.89 -18.29 15.93
CA ALA A 411 -9.59 -19.52 15.50
C ALA A 411 -10.90 -19.22 14.73
N GLY A 412 -11.33 -17.95 14.68
CA GLY A 412 -12.55 -17.47 14.03
C GLY A 412 -12.42 -16.00 13.67
N GLU A 413 -13.54 -15.26 13.66
CA GLU A 413 -13.55 -13.82 13.44
C GLU A 413 -12.75 -13.09 14.54
N PRO A 414 -11.96 -12.05 14.18
CA PRO A 414 -11.26 -11.24 15.19
C PRO A 414 -12.25 -10.46 16.05
N PRO A 415 -11.90 -10.04 17.28
CA PRO A 415 -12.76 -9.18 18.06
C PRO A 415 -12.96 -7.81 17.40
N PHE A 416 -14.08 -7.13 17.68
CA PHE A 416 -14.25 -5.72 17.34
C PHE A 416 -13.36 -4.81 18.19
N GLY A 417 -13.05 -3.63 17.69
CA GLY A 417 -12.16 -2.68 18.36
C GLY A 417 -10.72 -3.17 18.43
N LEU A 418 -10.30 -3.95 17.44
CA LEU A 418 -8.98 -4.57 17.40
C LEU A 418 -7.88 -3.53 17.26
N ILE A 419 -8.07 -2.55 16.39
CA ILE A 419 -7.21 -1.37 16.27
C ILE A 419 -7.69 -0.38 17.32
N GLY A 420 -6.80 0.02 18.23
CA GLY A 420 -7.16 0.87 19.36
C GLY A 420 -7.67 2.25 18.93
N ASP A 421 -8.60 2.78 19.71
CA ASP A 421 -9.27 4.08 19.46
C ASP A 421 -8.40 5.30 19.82
N ASP A 422 -7.09 5.14 20.04
CA ASP A 422 -6.27 6.30 20.34
C ASP A 422 -6.02 7.14 19.08
N ASP A 423 -5.98 8.47 19.24
CA ASP A 423 -5.81 9.45 18.15
C ASP A 423 -4.59 9.17 17.25
N THR A 424 -3.65 8.35 17.72
CA THR A 424 -2.45 7.95 16.96
C THR A 424 -2.72 6.87 15.94
N ASN A 425 -3.83 6.15 16.06
CA ASN A 425 -4.23 5.07 15.14
C ASN A 425 -5.07 5.57 13.97
N ASP A 426 -5.77 6.69 14.12
CA ASP A 426 -6.38 7.36 12.98
C ASP A 426 -5.30 7.96 12.06
N LEU A 427 -5.32 7.56 10.79
CA LEU A 427 -4.35 8.03 9.81
C LEU A 427 -4.45 9.55 9.59
N ALA A 428 -5.65 10.10 9.55
CA ALA A 428 -5.89 11.53 9.38
C ALA A 428 -5.46 12.30 10.64
N GLY A 429 -5.82 11.80 11.83
CA GLY A 429 -5.38 12.35 13.12
C GLY A 429 -3.87 12.29 13.26
N PHE A 430 -3.24 11.17 12.90
CA PHE A 430 -1.79 11.03 12.90
C PHE A 430 -1.11 12.11 12.03
N PHE A 431 -1.57 12.31 10.79
CA PHE A 431 -0.99 13.33 9.92
C PHE A 431 -1.29 14.74 10.40
N THR A 432 -2.46 14.98 11.00
CA THR A 432 -2.79 16.28 11.61
C THR A 432 -1.82 16.59 12.74
N ASP A 433 -1.53 15.64 13.63
CA ASP A 433 -0.58 15.84 14.73
C ASP A 433 0.85 16.02 14.21
N VAL A 434 1.30 15.21 13.25
CA VAL A 434 2.60 15.40 12.58
C VAL A 434 2.71 16.79 11.97
N THR A 435 1.68 17.23 11.25
CA THR A 435 1.64 18.55 10.61
C THR A 435 1.72 19.67 11.65
N ASN A 436 0.98 19.54 12.75
CA ASN A 436 1.01 20.51 13.85
C ASN A 436 2.40 20.60 14.49
N ARG A 437 3.04 19.47 14.81
CA ARG A 437 4.40 19.43 15.36
C ARG A 437 5.42 20.06 14.43
N VAL A 438 5.34 19.76 13.12
CA VAL A 438 6.21 20.31 12.09
C VAL A 438 5.98 21.81 11.93
N SER A 439 4.71 22.27 11.92
CA SER A 439 4.33 23.68 11.84
C SER A 439 4.87 24.47 13.02
N HIS A 440 4.69 23.98 14.24
CA HIS A 440 5.24 24.60 15.44
C HIS A 440 6.77 24.70 15.41
N GLY A 441 7.43 23.63 14.99
CA GLY A 441 8.89 23.63 14.82
C GLY A 441 9.36 24.63 13.77
N ALA A 442 8.67 24.73 12.63
CA ALA A 442 8.97 25.67 11.56
C ALA A 442 8.72 27.14 11.99
N GLN A 443 7.62 27.41 12.71
CA GLN A 443 7.30 28.73 13.25
C GLN A 443 8.33 29.19 14.29
N ASN A 444 8.73 28.29 15.21
CA ASN A 444 9.78 28.58 16.19
C ASN A 444 11.09 28.93 15.49
N LEU A 445 11.51 28.15 14.49
CA LEU A 445 12.71 28.43 13.72
C LEU A 445 12.62 29.74 12.92
N ALA A 446 11.45 30.06 12.36
CA ALA A 446 11.22 31.32 11.66
C ALA A 446 11.32 32.51 12.64
N ASN A 447 10.77 32.40 13.84
CA ASN A 447 10.84 33.41 14.90
C ASN A 447 12.27 33.59 15.42
N GLU A 448 13.02 32.51 15.65
CA GLU A 448 14.43 32.57 16.05
C GLU A 448 15.30 33.21 14.96
N THR A 449 15.07 32.86 13.68
CA THR A 449 15.81 33.49 12.56
C THR A 449 15.45 34.94 12.31
N ALA A 450 14.22 35.34 12.59
CA ALA A 450 13.83 36.76 12.53
C ALA A 450 14.53 37.60 13.60
N ARG A 451 14.69 37.03 14.82
CA ARG A 451 15.41 37.66 15.92
C ARG A 451 16.93 37.73 15.72
N ALA A 452 17.51 36.74 15.02
CA ALA A 452 18.95 36.58 14.90
C ALA A 452 19.59 37.27 13.64
N GLY A 453 18.80 37.82 12.73
CA GLY A 453 19.28 38.66 11.59
C GLY A 453 20.24 38.01 10.60
N LYS A 454 20.51 36.70 10.66
CA LYS A 454 21.51 36.04 9.82
C LYS A 454 21.01 34.75 9.18
N ASN A 455 21.16 34.67 7.86
CA ASN A 455 21.12 33.47 7.00
C ASN A 455 19.83 32.64 7.07
N ARG A 456 18.68 33.24 6.84
CA ARG A 456 17.33 32.69 6.86
C ARG A 456 17.19 31.43 6.01
N LEU A 457 17.70 31.47 4.79
CA LEU A 457 17.53 30.41 3.80
C LEU A 457 18.33 29.11 4.14
N GLY A 458 19.50 29.28 4.74
CA GLY A 458 20.37 28.16 5.08
C GLY A 458 19.91 27.36 6.30
N ARG A 459 19.17 27.98 7.24
CA ARG A 459 18.61 27.29 8.41
C ARG A 459 17.30 26.58 8.06
N LEU A 460 16.42 27.22 7.28
CA LEU A 460 15.23 26.60 6.72
C LEU A 460 15.59 25.37 5.85
N LYS A 461 16.56 25.52 4.94
CA LYS A 461 17.05 24.36 4.16
C LYS A 461 17.57 23.22 5.03
N ARG A 462 18.25 23.50 6.15
CA ARG A 462 18.72 22.47 7.09
C ARG A 462 17.58 21.85 7.89
N PHE A 463 16.61 22.66 8.32
CA PHE A 463 15.41 22.18 9.00
C PHE A 463 14.63 21.20 8.12
N PHE A 464 14.28 21.60 6.90
CA PHE A 464 13.58 20.70 5.97
C PHE A 464 14.43 19.50 5.54
N LYS A 465 15.75 19.65 5.43
CA LYS A 465 16.64 18.50 5.16
C LYS A 465 16.69 17.48 6.30
N ASN A 466 16.43 17.89 7.53
CA ASN A 466 16.42 17.01 8.69
C ASN A 466 15.02 16.46 9.01
N LEU A 467 13.98 17.07 8.43
CA LEU A 467 12.59 16.68 8.63
C LEU A 467 12.12 15.69 7.55
N PHE A 468 12.66 15.84 6.35
CA PHE A 468 12.35 15.04 5.18
C PHE A 468 13.63 14.38 4.62
#